data_b49fa16b09d11afc6653ffeb87e7982b
#
_entry.id   b49fa16b09d11afc6653ffeb87e7982b
#
_cell.length_a   1.000
_cell.length_b   1.000
_cell.length_c   1.000
_cell.angle_alpha   90.00
_cell.angle_beta   90.00
_cell.angle_gamma   90.00
#
_symmetry.space_group_name_H-M   'P 1'
#
loop_
_entity.id
_entity.type
_entity.pdbx_description
1 polymer ?
#
loop_
_entity_poly.entity_id
_entity_poly.type
_entity_poly.pdbx_seq_one_letter_code
_entity_poly.pdbx_strand_id
1 'polypeptide(L)'
;MSIDLDTIQKMWEQDSKIDMDNLHTESLNIPILHAKYFDLYNTIFLLRKKAEQQKRNIRHERYEYYSGKADPDVYIENPFPKKIRDKDTMQKYLDADEKLSTVCLKIDYYDTILVYIESILKMIFQRNYQIKNSIDFMRFQSGLG
;
A
#
# COMPACT_ATOMS: atom_id res chain seq x y z
N MET A 1 -9.01 -2.52 -13.40
CA MET A 1 -9.65 -2.29 -12.08
C MET A 1 -8.62 -1.73 -11.12
N SER A 2 -8.85 -0.53 -10.63
CA SER A 2 -7.92 0.04 -9.67
C SER A 2 -8.17 -0.58 -8.28
N ILE A 3 -7.09 -0.99 -7.63
CA ILE A 3 -7.14 -1.49 -6.26
C ILE A 3 -6.87 -0.28 -5.36
N ASP A 4 -7.88 0.13 -4.59
CA ASP A 4 -7.75 1.25 -3.66
C ASP A 4 -8.00 0.79 -2.21
N LEU A 5 -7.63 1.64 -1.27
CA LEU A 5 -7.75 1.34 0.14
C LEU A 5 -9.21 1.09 0.53
N ASP A 6 -10.13 1.90 0.02
CA ASP A 6 -11.56 1.79 0.33
C ASP A 6 -12.12 0.43 -0.10
N THR A 7 -11.75 -0.03 -1.30
CA THR A 7 -12.16 -1.35 -1.81
C THR A 7 -11.65 -2.47 -0.90
N ILE A 8 -10.39 -2.41 -0.49
CA ILE A 8 -9.78 -3.42 0.39
C ILE A 8 -10.45 -3.41 1.76
N GLN A 9 -10.73 -2.22 2.31
CA GLN A 9 -11.43 -2.09 3.58
C GLN A 9 -12.82 -2.73 3.53
N LYS A 10 -13.57 -2.51 2.46
CA LYS A 10 -14.90 -3.10 2.26
C LYS A 10 -14.82 -4.62 2.10
N MET A 11 -13.83 -5.11 1.37
CA MET A 11 -13.60 -6.55 1.22
C MET A 11 -13.34 -7.20 2.57
N TRP A 12 -12.45 -6.62 3.37
CA TRP A 12 -12.11 -7.16 4.69
C TRP A 12 -13.29 -7.08 5.66
N GLU A 13 -14.10 -6.02 5.58
CA GLU A 13 -15.31 -5.90 6.40
C GLU A 13 -16.23 -7.12 6.22
N GLN A 14 -16.33 -7.62 4.99
CA GLN A 14 -17.10 -8.85 4.71
C GLN A 14 -16.33 -10.11 5.10
N ASP A 15 -15.08 -10.21 4.69
CA ASP A 15 -14.25 -11.40 4.89
C ASP A 15 -13.86 -11.61 6.36
N SER A 16 -13.91 -10.57 7.19
CA SER A 16 -13.60 -10.68 8.62
C SER A 16 -14.66 -11.45 9.42
N LYS A 17 -15.85 -11.60 8.87
CA LYS A 17 -16.95 -12.29 9.53
C LYS A 17 -16.70 -13.80 9.52
N ILE A 18 -16.97 -14.44 10.66
CA ILE A 18 -16.86 -15.89 10.81
C ILE A 18 -18.29 -16.44 10.98
N ASP A 19 -18.64 -17.39 10.13
CA ASP A 19 -19.94 -18.08 10.22
C ASP A 19 -19.87 -19.12 11.35
N MET A 20 -20.54 -18.83 12.45
CA MET A 20 -20.54 -19.68 13.65
C MET A 20 -21.21 -21.04 13.42
N ASP A 21 -22.06 -21.14 12.39
CA ASP A 21 -22.74 -22.39 12.05
C ASP A 21 -21.89 -23.31 11.17
N ASN A 22 -20.77 -22.82 10.62
CA ASN A 22 -19.91 -23.54 9.69
C ASN A 22 -18.42 -23.41 10.05
N LEU A 23 -18.07 -23.58 11.32
CA LEU A 23 -16.70 -23.38 11.82
C LEU A 23 -15.68 -24.29 11.17
N HIS A 24 -16.06 -25.52 10.81
CA HIS A 24 -15.17 -26.44 10.10
C HIS A 24 -14.81 -25.89 8.72
N THR A 25 -15.79 -25.42 7.97
CA THR A 25 -15.57 -24.78 6.66
C THR A 25 -14.73 -23.52 6.78
N GLU A 26 -15.01 -22.69 7.79
CA GLU A 26 -14.22 -21.48 8.06
C GLU A 26 -12.75 -21.83 8.32
N SER A 27 -12.48 -22.90 9.07
CA SER A 27 -11.13 -23.36 9.33
C SER A 27 -10.41 -23.78 8.05
N LEU A 28 -11.07 -24.51 7.17
CA LEU A 28 -10.49 -24.96 5.89
C LEU A 28 -10.25 -23.82 4.91
N ASN A 29 -11.00 -22.71 5.06
CA ASN A 29 -10.88 -21.54 4.18
C ASN A 29 -9.77 -20.58 4.60
N ILE A 30 -9.11 -20.77 5.74
CA ILE A 30 -8.03 -19.88 6.20
C ILE A 30 -6.92 -19.74 5.16
N PRO A 31 -6.36 -20.81 4.57
CA PRO A 31 -5.31 -20.65 3.56
C PRO A 31 -5.80 -19.93 2.31
N ILE A 32 -7.06 -20.10 1.92
CA ILE A 32 -7.65 -19.45 0.74
C ILE A 32 -7.75 -17.95 0.99
N LEU A 33 -8.23 -17.58 2.17
CA LEU A 33 -8.34 -16.18 2.58
C LEU A 33 -6.95 -15.51 2.67
N HIS A 34 -5.98 -16.22 3.22
CA HIS A 34 -4.59 -15.75 3.28
C HIS A 34 -4.05 -15.48 1.88
N ALA A 35 -4.22 -16.42 0.95
CA ALA A 35 -3.75 -16.28 -0.42
C ALA A 35 -4.36 -15.06 -1.09
N LYS A 36 -5.66 -14.83 -0.91
CA LYS A 36 -6.37 -13.65 -1.47
C LYS A 36 -5.70 -12.34 -1.07
N TYR A 37 -5.45 -12.15 0.22
CA TYR A 37 -4.87 -10.92 0.74
C TYR A 37 -3.37 -10.82 0.51
N PHE A 38 -2.67 -11.94 0.51
CA PHE A 38 -1.25 -11.97 0.20
C PHE A 38 -0.99 -11.62 -1.27
N ASP A 39 -1.84 -12.06 -2.18
CA ASP A 39 -1.76 -11.69 -3.60
C ASP A 39 -1.98 -10.19 -3.79
N LEU A 40 -2.94 -9.62 -3.06
CA LEU A 40 -3.15 -8.16 -3.06
C LEU A 40 -1.92 -7.42 -2.53
N TYR A 41 -1.33 -7.92 -1.45
CA TYR A 41 -0.10 -7.35 -0.89
C TYR A 41 1.00 -7.30 -1.95
N ASN A 42 1.23 -8.40 -2.63
CA ASN A 42 2.27 -8.48 -3.65
C ASN A 42 2.00 -7.56 -4.83
N THR A 43 0.74 -7.45 -5.25
CA THR A 43 0.34 -6.53 -6.33
C THR A 43 0.66 -5.08 -5.96
N ILE A 44 0.27 -4.65 -4.76
CA ILE A 44 0.54 -3.29 -4.28
C ILE A 44 2.04 -3.07 -4.09
N PHE A 45 2.76 -4.07 -3.57
CA PHE A 45 4.20 -3.98 -3.38
C PHE A 45 4.92 -3.73 -4.72
N LEU A 46 4.52 -4.42 -5.79
CA LEU A 46 5.09 -4.22 -7.11
C LEU A 46 4.74 -2.85 -7.70
N LEU A 47 3.52 -2.37 -7.47
CA LEU A 47 3.12 -1.01 -7.86
C LEU A 47 3.95 0.04 -7.13
N ARG A 48 4.23 -0.18 -5.85
CA ARG A 48 5.10 0.71 -5.07
C ARG A 48 6.52 0.75 -5.65
N LYS A 49 7.07 -0.41 -6.02
CA LYS A 49 8.39 -0.51 -6.67
C LYS A 49 8.43 0.31 -7.97
N LYS A 50 7.37 0.21 -8.77
CA LYS A 50 7.26 0.99 -10.00
C LYS A 50 7.19 2.50 -9.71
N ALA A 51 6.46 2.89 -8.68
CA ALA A 51 6.37 4.29 -8.27
C ALA A 51 7.72 4.82 -7.76
N GLU A 52 8.50 4.00 -7.06
CA GLU A 52 9.86 4.37 -6.65
C GLU A 52 10.76 4.63 -7.86
N GLN A 53 10.65 3.82 -8.91
CA GLN A 53 11.38 4.05 -10.15
C GLN A 53 10.95 5.35 -10.82
N GLN A 54 9.65 5.63 -10.86
CA GLN A 54 9.12 6.90 -11.36
C GLN A 54 9.66 8.09 -10.57
N LYS A 55 9.73 7.95 -9.25
CA LYS A 55 10.29 8.98 -8.36
C LYS A 55 11.72 9.30 -8.72
N ARG A 56 12.55 8.28 -8.91
CA ARG A 56 13.97 8.47 -9.32
C ARG A 56 14.06 9.21 -10.64
N ASN A 57 13.25 8.84 -11.62
CA ASN A 57 13.25 9.46 -12.95
C ASN A 57 12.77 10.91 -12.88
N ILE A 58 11.69 11.18 -12.15
CA ILE A 58 11.14 12.53 -11.98
C ILE A 58 12.14 13.41 -11.24
N ARG A 59 12.78 12.88 -10.19
CA ARG A 59 13.77 13.61 -9.42
C ARG A 59 14.94 14.04 -10.31
N HIS A 60 15.41 13.14 -11.18
CA HIS A 60 16.47 13.46 -12.15
C HIS A 60 16.03 14.55 -13.13
N GLU A 61 14.85 14.44 -13.73
CA GLU A 61 14.30 15.44 -14.63
C GLU A 61 14.20 16.81 -13.95
N ARG A 62 13.68 16.86 -12.73
CA ARG A 62 13.52 18.11 -12.00
C ARG A 62 14.85 18.71 -11.58
N TYR A 63 15.81 17.85 -11.21
CA TYR A 63 17.19 18.28 -10.94
C TYR A 63 17.79 18.96 -12.18
N GLU A 64 17.69 18.33 -13.34
CA GLU A 64 18.19 18.89 -14.61
C GLU A 64 17.50 20.23 -14.93
N TYR A 65 16.19 20.30 -14.72
CA TYR A 65 15.42 21.52 -14.95
C TYR A 65 15.92 22.69 -14.07
N TYR A 66 16.03 22.45 -12.77
CA TYR A 66 16.44 23.50 -11.83
C TYR A 66 17.92 23.89 -11.98
N SER A 67 18.75 23.00 -12.48
CA SER A 67 20.18 23.29 -12.71
C SER A 67 20.47 23.93 -14.06
N GLY A 68 19.44 24.10 -14.90
CA GLY A 68 19.57 24.71 -16.22
C GLY A 68 20.07 23.77 -17.32
N LYS A 69 20.05 22.45 -17.06
CA LYS A 69 20.58 21.43 -17.98
C LYS A 69 19.53 20.69 -18.78
N ALA A 70 18.22 21.03 -18.60
CA ALA A 70 17.16 20.42 -19.38
C ALA A 70 17.19 20.91 -20.83
N ASP A 71 16.48 20.20 -21.71
CA ASP A 71 16.37 20.60 -23.10
C ASP A 71 15.78 22.01 -23.24
N PRO A 72 16.25 22.81 -24.22
CA PRO A 72 15.73 24.18 -24.41
C PRO A 72 14.20 24.28 -24.53
N ASP A 73 13.56 23.29 -25.14
CA ASP A 73 12.10 23.23 -25.30
C ASP A 73 11.35 23.25 -23.97
N VAL A 74 11.93 22.65 -22.94
CA VAL A 74 11.35 22.63 -21.58
C VAL A 74 11.23 24.05 -21.03
N TYR A 75 12.22 24.89 -21.25
CA TYR A 75 12.23 26.28 -20.77
C TYR A 75 11.37 27.21 -21.58
N ILE A 76 11.02 26.83 -22.81
CA ILE A 76 10.04 27.57 -23.62
C ILE A 76 8.65 27.43 -23.00
N GLU A 77 8.27 26.22 -22.62
CA GLU A 77 6.97 25.95 -22.00
C GLU A 77 6.91 26.41 -20.54
N ASN A 78 7.99 26.15 -19.79
CA ASN A 78 8.07 26.45 -18.37
C ASN A 78 9.37 27.20 -18.07
N PRO A 79 9.39 28.54 -18.24
CA PRO A 79 10.60 29.33 -17.98
C PRO A 79 11.08 29.24 -16.54
N PHE A 80 12.37 29.06 -16.38
CA PHE A 80 13.02 29.08 -15.07
C PHE A 80 14.32 29.90 -15.21
N PRO A 81 14.33 31.19 -14.79
CA PRO A 81 15.44 32.08 -15.06
C PRO A 81 16.67 31.83 -14.18
N LYS A 82 16.55 31.01 -13.17
CA LYS A 82 17.67 30.69 -12.25
C LYS A 82 18.39 29.43 -12.69
N LYS A 83 19.63 29.27 -12.22
CA LYS A 83 20.40 28.04 -12.35
C LYS A 83 20.94 27.70 -10.96
N ILE A 84 20.31 26.72 -10.32
CA ILE A 84 20.65 26.35 -8.96
C ILE A 84 21.84 25.40 -8.99
N ARG A 85 22.88 25.71 -8.23
CA ARG A 85 24.12 24.96 -8.22
C ARG A 85 24.44 24.36 -6.86
N ASP A 86 24.01 25.01 -5.77
CA ASP A 86 24.29 24.50 -4.44
C ASP A 86 23.24 23.46 -4.00
N LYS A 87 23.72 22.50 -3.24
CA LYS A 87 22.95 21.34 -2.82
C LYS A 87 21.74 21.71 -1.94
N ASP A 88 21.94 22.63 -1.00
CA ASP A 88 20.89 22.98 -0.04
C ASP A 88 19.71 23.68 -0.72
N THR A 89 19.99 24.63 -1.61
CA THR A 89 18.97 25.33 -2.39
C THR A 89 18.25 24.34 -3.33
N MET A 90 19.00 23.48 -3.99
CA MET A 90 18.43 22.44 -4.87
C MET A 90 17.46 21.56 -4.10
N GLN A 91 17.82 21.13 -2.90
CA GLN A 91 16.95 20.28 -2.07
C GLN A 91 15.62 20.98 -1.74
N LYS A 92 15.67 22.27 -1.44
CA LYS A 92 14.47 23.07 -1.18
C LYS A 92 13.52 23.09 -2.37
N TYR A 93 14.06 23.28 -3.59
CA TYR A 93 13.27 23.29 -4.81
C TYR A 93 12.69 21.91 -5.12
N LEU A 94 13.47 20.85 -4.93
CA LEU A 94 13.00 19.48 -5.14
C LEU A 94 11.91 19.11 -4.14
N ASP A 95 12.05 19.51 -2.87
CA ASP A 95 11.04 19.24 -1.83
C ASP A 95 9.73 19.94 -2.12
N ALA A 96 9.77 21.11 -2.74
CA ALA A 96 8.58 21.89 -3.10
C ALA A 96 8.04 21.57 -4.50
N ASP A 97 8.71 20.72 -5.26
CA ASP A 97 8.31 20.39 -6.63
C ASP A 97 7.02 19.58 -6.67
N GLU A 98 6.04 20.05 -7.44
CA GLU A 98 4.72 19.41 -7.52
C GLU A 98 4.76 18.02 -8.13
N LYS A 99 5.55 17.83 -9.20
CA LYS A 99 5.65 16.53 -9.86
C LYS A 99 6.27 15.48 -8.93
N LEU A 100 7.33 15.88 -8.23
CA LEU A 100 8.00 15.02 -7.28
C LEU A 100 7.11 14.73 -6.06
N SER A 101 6.42 15.74 -5.55
CA SER A 101 5.47 15.59 -4.44
C SER A 101 4.35 14.63 -4.78
N THR A 102 3.81 14.68 -6.01
CA THR A 102 2.74 13.81 -6.46
C THR A 102 3.16 12.34 -6.41
N VAL A 103 4.34 12.00 -6.90
CA VAL A 103 4.81 10.62 -6.87
C VAL A 103 5.16 10.17 -5.44
N CYS A 104 5.65 11.07 -4.59
CA CYS A 104 5.90 10.76 -3.18
C CYS A 104 4.60 10.43 -2.45
N LEU A 105 3.53 11.19 -2.68
CA LEU A 105 2.20 10.92 -2.12
C LEU A 105 1.65 9.57 -2.60
N LYS A 106 1.91 9.23 -3.84
CA LYS A 106 1.51 7.93 -4.40
C LYS A 106 2.22 6.78 -3.68
N ILE A 107 3.51 6.92 -3.41
CA ILE A 107 4.28 5.93 -2.64
C ILE A 107 3.72 5.80 -1.22
N ASP A 108 3.46 6.93 -0.56
CA ASP A 108 2.88 6.95 0.79
C ASP A 108 1.51 6.27 0.82
N TYR A 109 0.71 6.46 -0.22
CA TYR A 109 -0.59 5.79 -0.37
C TYR A 109 -0.42 4.28 -0.47
N TYR A 110 0.51 3.80 -1.28
CA TYR A 110 0.80 2.36 -1.35
C TYR A 110 1.30 1.81 -0.02
N ASP A 111 2.14 2.56 0.70
CA ASP A 111 2.60 2.17 2.03
C ASP A 111 1.43 2.02 3.01
N THR A 112 0.47 2.92 2.95
CA THR A 112 -0.74 2.85 3.78
C THR A 112 -1.55 1.59 3.49
N ILE A 113 -1.72 1.25 2.22
CA ILE A 113 -2.41 0.02 1.81
C ILE A 113 -1.65 -1.21 2.31
N LEU A 114 -0.32 -1.24 2.15
CA LEU A 114 0.50 -2.37 2.58
C LEU A 114 0.40 -2.61 4.09
N VAL A 115 0.43 -1.55 4.89
CA VAL A 115 0.28 -1.64 6.35
C VAL A 115 -1.11 -2.20 6.69
N TYR A 116 -2.15 -1.76 5.99
CA TYR A 116 -3.50 -2.27 6.21
C TYR A 116 -3.60 -3.77 5.89
N ILE A 117 -3.06 -4.20 4.75
CA ILE A 117 -3.07 -5.62 4.36
C ILE A 117 -2.23 -6.46 5.35
N GLU A 118 -1.11 -5.95 5.82
CA GLU A 118 -0.31 -6.63 6.85
C GLU A 118 -1.15 -6.88 8.11
N SER A 119 -1.95 -5.90 8.53
CA SER A 119 -2.87 -6.05 9.65
C SER A 119 -3.91 -7.14 9.38
N ILE A 120 -4.46 -7.18 8.17
CA ILE A 120 -5.39 -8.24 7.76
C ILE A 120 -4.73 -9.62 7.85
N LEU A 121 -3.51 -9.75 7.33
CA LEU A 121 -2.79 -11.03 7.34
C LEU A 121 -2.53 -11.52 8.77
N LYS A 122 -2.23 -10.62 9.69
CA LYS A 122 -2.10 -10.94 11.11
C LYS A 122 -3.42 -11.45 11.70
N MET A 123 -4.54 -10.80 11.36
CA MET A 123 -5.87 -11.23 11.83
C MET A 123 -6.24 -12.59 11.24
N ILE A 124 -5.89 -12.86 9.99
CA ILE A 124 -6.11 -14.16 9.36
C ILE A 124 -5.29 -15.25 10.10
N PHE A 125 -4.06 -14.95 10.45
CA PHE A 125 -3.23 -15.86 11.25
C PHE A 125 -3.88 -16.17 12.60
N GLN A 126 -4.51 -15.18 13.26
CA GLN A 126 -5.21 -15.34 14.52
C GLN A 126 -6.53 -16.10 14.38
N ARG A 127 -7.08 -16.19 13.19
CA ARG A 127 -8.39 -16.79 12.92
C ARG A 127 -8.48 -18.25 13.39
N ASN A 128 -7.36 -18.97 13.25
CA ASN A 128 -7.28 -20.35 13.73
C ASN A 128 -7.57 -20.44 15.24
N TYR A 129 -6.99 -19.55 16.03
CA TYR A 129 -7.21 -19.48 17.47
C TYR A 129 -8.64 -19.06 17.80
N GLN A 130 -9.20 -18.10 17.05
CA GLN A 130 -10.58 -17.65 17.24
C GLN A 130 -11.58 -18.78 17.01
N ILE A 131 -11.38 -19.55 15.95
CA ILE A 131 -12.23 -20.69 15.62
C ILE A 131 -12.10 -21.78 16.70
N LYS A 132 -10.89 -22.10 17.12
CA LYS A 132 -10.63 -23.07 18.18
C LYS A 132 -11.30 -22.65 19.48
N ASN A 133 -11.12 -21.39 19.88
CA ASN A 133 -11.72 -20.85 21.10
C ASN A 133 -13.24 -20.90 21.04
N SER A 134 -13.84 -20.63 19.87
CA SER A 134 -15.28 -20.72 19.68
C SER A 134 -15.80 -22.14 19.85
N ILE A 135 -15.08 -23.11 19.29
CA ILE A 135 -15.42 -24.53 19.44
C ILE A 135 -15.35 -24.95 20.91
N ASP A 136 -14.28 -24.58 21.60
CA ASP A 136 -14.08 -24.89 23.02
C ASP A 136 -15.19 -24.29 23.89
N PHE A 137 -15.58 -23.04 23.58
CA PHE A 137 -16.68 -22.36 24.28
C PHE A 137 -18.02 -23.07 24.06
N MET A 138 -18.31 -23.48 22.84
CA MET A 138 -19.54 -24.23 22.51
C MET A 138 -19.57 -25.58 23.20
N ARG A 139 -18.44 -26.26 23.27
CA ARG A 139 -18.32 -27.54 24.02
C ARG A 139 -18.54 -27.33 25.49
N PHE A 140 -18.00 -26.28 26.06
CA PHE A 140 -18.20 -25.92 27.47
C PHE A 140 -19.70 -25.67 27.76
N GLN A 141 -20.37 -24.90 26.89
CA GLN A 141 -21.79 -24.62 27.04
C GLN A 141 -22.66 -25.87 26.95
N SER A 142 -22.26 -26.86 26.16
CA SER A 142 -23.00 -28.12 26.03
C SER A 142 -22.67 -29.15 27.10
N GLY A 143 -21.75 -28.82 28.03
CA GLY A 143 -21.35 -29.72 29.10
C GLY A 143 -20.34 -30.80 28.67
N LEU A 144 -19.74 -30.68 27.51
CA LEU A 144 -18.78 -31.64 26.97
C LEU A 144 -17.32 -31.25 27.21
N GLY A 145 -17.12 -30.11 27.85
CA GLY A 145 -15.78 -29.54 28.07
C GLY A 145 -15.04 -30.06 29.24
#